data_260c3136c5e66b759b9aa16827981287
#
_entry.id   260c3136c5e66b759b9aa16827981287
#
_cell.length_a   1.000
_cell.length_b   1.000
_cell.length_c   1.000
_cell.angle_alpha   90.00
_cell.angle_beta   90.00
_cell.angle_gamma   90.00
#
_symmetry.space_group_name_H-M   'P 1'
#
loop_
_entity.id
_entity.type
_entity.pdbx_description
1 polymer ?
#
loop_
_entity_poly.entity_id
_entity_poly.type
_entity_poly.pdbx_seq_one_letter_code
_entity_poly.pdbx_strand_id
1 'polypeptide(L)'
;MAKVESKNKQNPKLVQSELQDGRASLALEYYLGRNETPVLYEDGSHVLYTEGAMKGKPKYKIRHIRKREVLNLYIWLHPRNQQGRNQNKNTLALAEKIRFEREQEFIEDREGYRLKKDGENDFIKYFRKHWENELYSKPVRCTYKTSCNRFLKFLETTPRFQRYTSYLRMQLITPEMVTAFTDYLKKVAKGEGAHKSYYMFRTVILHAKEEGLMKKNPCKGIVIHRDVNTLKKEILTMEEIKRLASTYYEGEDTALKRAFLFCCFTGIRWCDAVSLTYANVDFSARILRFNQQKTEGRSAHSGVTIPLSPALLKLIGNPAQHTSEKIFNITCYRTTAITRLQKWVKAAGINKTITWHCARHSFAVNVLGAGANIKTVASLMGHSSRKCRGVRVYLSNYPHAHLALLHTFKMPKCQKCQGGVMCRNGNERKNQTVQECKECTGHPTNKSLLGDEKSIVNPILARYLPSCPKGVSTPDDRLKSAQ
;
A
#
# COMPACT_ATOMS: atom_id res chain seq x y z
N MET A 1 -60.77 4.85 3.84
CA MET A 1 -60.35 3.95 2.76
C MET A 1 -59.59 4.79 1.74
N ALA A 2 -58.27 4.64 1.66
CA ALA A 2 -57.46 5.37 0.70
C ALA A 2 -57.61 4.73 -0.68
N LYS A 3 -58.17 5.48 -1.64
CA LYS A 3 -58.19 5.07 -3.07
C LYS A 3 -56.78 5.03 -3.59
N VAL A 4 -56.21 3.84 -3.79
CA VAL A 4 -54.99 3.63 -4.57
C VAL A 4 -55.41 3.59 -6.04
N GLU A 5 -55.57 4.73 -6.66
CA GLU A 5 -55.56 4.85 -8.11
C GLU A 5 -54.11 5.08 -8.58
N SER A 6 -53.32 4.05 -8.65
CA SER A 6 -52.12 4.08 -9.42
C SER A 6 -52.43 3.64 -10.86
N LYS A 7 -52.63 4.59 -11.76
CA LYS A 7 -52.36 4.35 -13.17
C LYS A 7 -50.87 4.03 -13.28
N ASN A 8 -50.55 2.75 -13.37
CA ASN A 8 -49.21 2.26 -13.60
C ASN A 8 -48.71 2.81 -14.97
N LYS A 9 -48.11 3.99 -14.94
CA LYS A 9 -47.40 4.53 -16.09
C LYS A 9 -46.15 3.71 -16.26
N GLN A 10 -46.11 2.90 -17.33
CA GLN A 10 -44.92 2.11 -17.72
C GLN A 10 -43.70 3.04 -17.81
N ASN A 11 -42.64 2.66 -17.15
CA ASN A 11 -41.34 3.35 -17.19
C ASN A 11 -40.19 2.35 -17.07
N PRO A 12 -39.45 2.08 -18.15
CA PRO A 12 -39.42 2.81 -19.42
C PRO A 12 -40.62 2.51 -20.35
N LYS A 13 -40.89 3.47 -21.23
CA LYS A 13 -41.89 3.33 -22.31
C LYS A 13 -41.18 2.92 -23.59
N LEU A 14 -41.73 1.92 -24.31
CA LEU A 14 -41.28 1.58 -25.65
C LEU A 14 -41.75 2.66 -26.64
N VAL A 15 -40.82 3.25 -27.37
CA VAL A 15 -41.07 4.28 -28.38
C VAL A 15 -40.48 3.88 -29.73
N GLN A 16 -41.12 4.28 -30.80
CA GLN A 16 -40.64 4.05 -32.17
C GLN A 16 -40.32 5.40 -32.83
N SER A 17 -39.31 5.37 -33.69
CA SER A 17 -38.93 6.51 -34.55
C SER A 17 -38.78 6.05 -35.97
N GLU A 18 -39.49 6.71 -36.85
CA GLU A 18 -39.50 6.45 -38.30
C GLU A 18 -38.12 6.76 -38.93
N LEU A 19 -37.73 5.90 -39.83
CA LEU A 19 -36.51 6.02 -40.64
C LEU A 19 -36.90 6.25 -42.12
N GLN A 20 -35.99 6.85 -42.84
CA GLN A 20 -36.20 7.19 -44.28
C GLN A 20 -36.35 5.94 -45.18
N ASP A 21 -35.92 4.79 -44.71
CA ASP A 21 -35.97 3.51 -45.45
C ASP A 21 -37.27 2.72 -45.27
N GLY A 22 -38.32 3.32 -44.69
CA GLY A 22 -39.61 2.68 -44.47
C GLY A 22 -39.64 1.73 -43.26
N ARG A 23 -38.63 1.77 -42.43
CA ARG A 23 -38.57 1.07 -41.14
C ARG A 23 -38.76 2.03 -39.96
N ALA A 24 -39.02 1.51 -38.79
CA ALA A 24 -38.96 2.30 -37.57
C ALA A 24 -37.96 1.63 -36.60
N SER A 25 -37.14 2.46 -35.98
CA SER A 25 -36.23 2.07 -34.89
C SER A 25 -36.95 2.06 -33.56
N LEU A 26 -36.71 1.03 -32.73
CA LEU A 26 -37.28 0.89 -31.42
C LEU A 26 -36.29 1.38 -30.35
N ALA A 27 -36.82 2.11 -29.35
CA ALA A 27 -36.06 2.62 -28.23
C ALA A 27 -36.87 2.62 -26.94
N LEU A 28 -36.20 2.60 -25.79
CA LEU A 28 -36.81 2.78 -24.49
C LEU A 28 -36.64 4.24 -24.04
N GLU A 29 -37.73 4.88 -23.65
CA GLU A 29 -37.72 6.23 -23.07
C GLU A 29 -37.98 6.14 -21.57
N TYR A 30 -37.00 6.54 -20.77
CA TYR A 30 -37.09 6.60 -19.31
C TYR A 30 -37.50 8.01 -18.88
N TYR A 31 -38.49 8.10 -18.02
CA TYR A 31 -38.84 9.32 -17.33
C TYR A 31 -38.10 9.35 -15.98
N LEU A 32 -37.16 10.28 -15.83
CA LEU A 32 -36.29 10.38 -14.65
C LEU A 32 -36.76 11.44 -13.63
N GLY A 33 -37.84 12.15 -13.95
CA GLY A 33 -38.38 13.20 -13.11
C GLY A 33 -38.57 14.54 -13.84
N ARG A 34 -38.78 15.59 -13.07
CA ARG A 34 -38.93 16.94 -13.60
C ARG A 34 -38.12 17.93 -12.74
N ASN A 35 -37.56 18.92 -13.39
CA ASN A 35 -36.98 20.09 -12.73
C ASN A 35 -38.01 21.21 -12.78
N GLU A 36 -38.28 21.82 -11.64
CA GLU A 36 -39.16 22.98 -11.50
C GLU A 36 -38.28 24.19 -11.18
N THR A 37 -38.16 25.13 -12.11
CA THR A 37 -37.47 26.39 -11.88
C THR A 37 -38.50 27.50 -11.71
N PRO A 38 -38.44 28.29 -10.61
CA PRO A 38 -39.41 29.39 -10.42
C PRO A 38 -39.21 30.41 -11.54
N VAL A 39 -40.33 30.96 -12.01
CA VAL A 39 -40.32 32.10 -12.94
C VAL A 39 -40.32 33.35 -12.08
N LEU A 40 -39.25 34.16 -12.23
CA LEU A 40 -39.06 35.38 -11.47
C LEU A 40 -39.18 36.58 -12.39
N TYR A 41 -39.65 37.73 -11.85
CA TYR A 41 -39.53 39.03 -12.46
C TYR A 41 -38.09 39.55 -12.37
N GLU A 42 -37.74 40.62 -13.02
CA GLU A 42 -36.38 41.24 -13.00
C GLU A 42 -36.00 41.74 -11.59
N ASP A 43 -36.96 42.00 -10.74
CA ASP A 43 -36.79 42.37 -9.33
C ASP A 43 -36.57 41.18 -8.39
N GLY A 44 -36.57 39.96 -8.92
CA GLY A 44 -36.40 38.72 -8.15
C GLY A 44 -37.67 38.18 -7.49
N SER A 45 -38.82 38.87 -7.65
CA SER A 45 -40.10 38.40 -7.11
C SER A 45 -40.71 37.26 -7.96
N HIS A 46 -41.52 36.37 -7.34
CA HIS A 46 -42.15 35.25 -8.05
C HIS A 46 -43.30 35.72 -8.96
N VAL A 47 -43.30 35.29 -10.21
CA VAL A 47 -44.44 35.41 -11.10
C VAL A 47 -45.58 34.48 -10.58
N LEU A 48 -46.77 35.03 -10.35
CA LEU A 48 -47.94 34.26 -9.91
C LEU A 48 -48.88 33.92 -11.07
N TYR A 49 -49.63 32.81 -10.88
CA TYR A 49 -50.73 32.51 -11.81
C TYR A 49 -51.85 33.52 -11.67
N THR A 50 -52.30 34.10 -12.75
CA THR A 50 -53.36 35.12 -12.82
C THR A 50 -54.74 34.52 -12.90
N GLU A 51 -54.87 33.28 -13.43
CA GLU A 51 -56.16 32.64 -13.74
C GLU A 51 -56.14 31.13 -13.38
N GLY A 52 -57.34 30.54 -13.31
CA GLY A 52 -57.52 29.09 -13.09
C GLY A 52 -57.34 28.64 -11.65
N ALA A 53 -57.34 27.30 -11.42
CA ALA A 53 -57.29 26.66 -10.08
C ALA A 53 -55.95 26.92 -9.33
N MET A 54 -54.96 27.51 -9.99
CA MET A 54 -53.65 27.81 -9.42
C MET A 54 -53.45 29.32 -9.16
N LYS A 55 -54.49 30.14 -9.33
CA LYS A 55 -54.43 31.60 -9.12
C LYS A 55 -53.76 31.94 -7.77
N GLY A 56 -52.81 32.85 -7.79
CA GLY A 56 -52.06 33.31 -6.63
C GLY A 56 -50.91 32.40 -6.17
N LYS A 57 -50.69 31.27 -6.87
CA LYS A 57 -49.52 30.40 -6.58
C LYS A 57 -48.36 30.76 -7.47
N PRO A 58 -47.08 30.56 -7.03
CA PRO A 58 -45.90 30.80 -7.82
C PRO A 58 -45.90 29.96 -9.11
N LYS A 59 -45.51 30.60 -10.22
CA LYS A 59 -45.41 29.94 -11.52
C LYS A 59 -44.02 29.31 -11.66
N TYR A 60 -44.02 28.04 -12.07
CA TYR A 60 -42.78 27.28 -12.31
C TYR A 60 -42.67 26.87 -13.78
N LYS A 61 -41.48 26.98 -14.32
CA LYS A 61 -41.10 26.38 -15.61
C LYS A 61 -40.72 24.93 -15.37
N ILE A 62 -41.54 24.00 -15.87
CA ILE A 62 -41.34 22.56 -15.70
C ILE A 62 -40.56 22.03 -16.89
N ARG A 63 -39.41 21.40 -16.61
CA ARG A 63 -38.60 20.67 -17.60
C ARG A 63 -38.57 19.21 -17.23
N HIS A 64 -39.13 18.34 -18.07
CA HIS A 64 -39.10 16.90 -17.88
C HIS A 64 -37.72 16.34 -18.25
N ILE A 65 -37.14 15.54 -17.36
CA ILE A 65 -35.87 14.86 -17.58
C ILE A 65 -36.19 13.48 -18.16
N ARG A 66 -35.73 13.23 -19.40
CA ARG A 66 -35.93 11.96 -20.09
C ARG A 66 -34.58 11.43 -20.57
N LYS A 67 -34.43 10.10 -20.55
CA LYS A 67 -33.29 9.38 -21.11
C LYS A 67 -33.80 8.39 -22.15
N ARG A 68 -33.12 8.30 -23.29
CA ARG A 68 -33.48 7.36 -24.37
C ARG A 68 -32.37 6.31 -24.53
N GLU A 69 -32.77 5.04 -24.62
CA GLU A 69 -31.92 3.87 -24.90
C GLU A 69 -32.39 3.24 -26.21
N VAL A 70 -31.55 3.26 -27.25
CA VAL A 70 -31.85 2.66 -28.55
C VAL A 70 -31.59 1.18 -28.46
N LEU A 71 -32.57 0.34 -28.88
CA LEU A 71 -32.48 -1.12 -28.80
C LEU A 71 -31.77 -1.77 -29.99
N ASN A 72 -31.52 -1.00 -31.07
CA ASN A 72 -31.05 -1.52 -32.37
C ASN A 72 -31.96 -2.59 -32.95
N LEU A 73 -33.25 -2.50 -32.66
CA LEU A 73 -34.32 -3.32 -33.22
C LEU A 73 -35.15 -2.48 -34.18
N TYR A 74 -35.53 -3.07 -35.29
CA TYR A 74 -36.22 -2.37 -36.39
C TYR A 74 -37.49 -3.14 -36.80
N ILE A 75 -38.54 -2.42 -37.10
CA ILE A 75 -39.79 -2.95 -37.63
C ILE A 75 -40.12 -2.27 -38.94
N TRP A 76 -40.80 -2.94 -39.85
CA TRP A 76 -41.34 -2.38 -41.08
C TRP A 76 -42.60 -1.59 -40.75
N LEU A 77 -42.69 -0.33 -41.24
CA LEU A 77 -43.90 0.47 -41.06
C LEU A 77 -45.07 -0.08 -41.88
N HIS A 78 -44.79 -0.55 -43.11
CA HIS A 78 -45.78 -1.13 -44.03
C HIS A 78 -45.28 -2.48 -44.53
N PRO A 79 -45.46 -3.58 -43.75
CA PRO A 79 -45.02 -4.91 -44.19
C PRO A 79 -45.88 -5.43 -45.33
N ARG A 80 -45.24 -5.73 -46.50
CA ARG A 80 -45.89 -6.11 -47.74
C ARG A 80 -46.39 -7.57 -47.76
N ASN A 81 -45.85 -8.46 -46.92
CA ASN A 81 -46.12 -9.87 -46.93
C ASN A 81 -46.33 -10.40 -45.50
N GLN A 82 -46.86 -11.63 -45.38
CA GLN A 82 -47.09 -12.30 -44.08
C GLN A 82 -45.78 -12.52 -43.30
N GLN A 83 -44.66 -12.76 -43.99
CA GLN A 83 -43.36 -12.93 -43.35
C GLN A 83 -42.91 -11.67 -42.66
N GLY A 84 -43.06 -10.49 -43.28
CA GLY A 84 -42.73 -9.20 -42.65
C GLY A 84 -43.61 -8.88 -41.46
N ARG A 85 -44.92 -9.24 -41.51
CA ARG A 85 -45.81 -9.11 -40.34
C ARG A 85 -45.38 -9.99 -39.17
N ASN A 86 -44.97 -11.23 -39.43
CA ASN A 86 -44.48 -12.18 -38.44
C ASN A 86 -43.15 -11.68 -37.83
N GLN A 87 -42.24 -11.15 -38.69
CA GLN A 87 -40.99 -10.57 -38.23
C GLN A 87 -41.24 -9.34 -37.28
N ASN A 88 -42.14 -8.43 -37.66
CA ASN A 88 -42.52 -7.32 -36.80
C ASN A 88 -43.07 -7.80 -35.47
N LYS A 89 -43.95 -8.81 -35.48
CA LYS A 89 -44.54 -9.37 -34.24
C LYS A 89 -43.45 -9.96 -33.34
N ASN A 90 -42.50 -10.72 -33.88
CA ASN A 90 -41.41 -11.28 -33.12
C ASN A 90 -40.45 -10.18 -32.57
N THR A 91 -40.14 -9.18 -33.36
CA THR A 91 -39.29 -8.04 -32.96
C THR A 91 -39.94 -7.21 -31.85
N LEU A 92 -41.26 -6.95 -31.96
CA LEU A 92 -41.99 -6.24 -30.91
C LEU A 92 -42.07 -7.06 -29.61
N ALA A 93 -42.32 -8.37 -29.71
CA ALA A 93 -42.30 -9.26 -28.55
C ALA A 93 -40.94 -9.27 -27.84
N LEU A 94 -39.85 -9.28 -28.61
CA LEU A 94 -38.50 -9.16 -28.07
C LEU A 94 -38.27 -7.79 -27.42
N ALA A 95 -38.70 -6.71 -28.07
CA ALA A 95 -38.58 -5.35 -27.50
C ALA A 95 -39.36 -5.19 -26.21
N GLU A 96 -40.58 -5.75 -26.12
CA GLU A 96 -41.39 -5.75 -24.89
C GLU A 96 -40.73 -6.60 -23.78
N LYS A 97 -40.12 -7.73 -24.11
CA LYS A 97 -39.37 -8.52 -23.12
C LYS A 97 -38.18 -7.70 -22.56
N ILE A 98 -37.40 -7.05 -23.43
CA ILE A 98 -36.30 -6.18 -23.02
C ILE A 98 -36.83 -5.01 -22.18
N ARG A 99 -37.98 -4.39 -22.59
CA ARG A 99 -38.62 -3.34 -21.82
C ARG A 99 -38.96 -3.80 -20.41
N PHE A 100 -39.57 -4.97 -20.27
CA PHE A 100 -39.94 -5.54 -18.99
C PHE A 100 -38.73 -5.81 -18.09
N GLU A 101 -37.65 -6.38 -18.63
CA GLU A 101 -36.39 -6.59 -17.91
C GLU A 101 -35.81 -5.25 -17.44
N ARG A 102 -35.81 -4.22 -18.29
CA ARG A 102 -35.35 -2.88 -17.94
C ARG A 102 -36.27 -2.17 -16.94
N GLU A 103 -37.56 -2.43 -16.99
CA GLU A 103 -38.51 -1.90 -16.00
C GLU A 103 -38.25 -2.49 -14.62
N GLN A 104 -37.98 -3.80 -14.51
CA GLN A 104 -37.58 -4.44 -13.27
C GLN A 104 -36.26 -3.87 -12.73
N GLU A 105 -35.23 -3.75 -13.57
CA GLU A 105 -33.98 -3.12 -13.19
C GLU A 105 -34.18 -1.66 -12.72
N PHE A 106 -35.04 -0.92 -13.40
CA PHE A 106 -35.35 0.48 -13.04
C PHE A 106 -36.14 0.60 -11.73
N ILE A 107 -37.07 -0.32 -11.46
CA ILE A 107 -37.81 -0.38 -10.20
C ILE A 107 -36.87 -0.75 -9.05
N GLU A 108 -36.01 -1.77 -9.23
CA GLU A 108 -35.01 -2.15 -8.24
C GLU A 108 -34.05 -0.99 -7.93
N ASP A 109 -33.57 -0.29 -8.95
CA ASP A 109 -32.74 0.91 -8.80
C ASP A 109 -33.48 2.06 -8.09
N ARG A 110 -34.77 2.25 -8.42
CA ARG A 110 -35.60 3.30 -7.85
C ARG A 110 -35.96 3.03 -6.38
N GLU A 111 -36.23 1.79 -6.01
CA GLU A 111 -36.50 1.39 -4.63
C GLU A 111 -35.23 1.41 -3.80
N GLY A 112 -34.11 0.95 -4.33
CA GLY A 112 -32.79 1.11 -3.73
C GLY A 112 -32.39 2.57 -3.56
N TYR A 113 -32.77 3.44 -4.51
CA TYR A 113 -32.56 4.89 -4.45
C TYR A 113 -33.41 5.59 -3.39
N ARG A 114 -34.65 5.14 -3.16
CA ARG A 114 -35.54 5.70 -2.12
C ARG A 114 -35.10 5.32 -0.71
N LEU A 115 -34.52 4.16 -0.53
CA LEU A 115 -34.05 3.67 0.77
C LEU A 115 -32.63 4.15 1.11
N LYS A 116 -31.80 4.51 0.12
CA LYS A 116 -30.42 4.99 0.32
C LYS A 116 -30.26 6.37 -0.31
N LYS A 117 -29.83 7.35 0.49
CA LYS A 117 -29.47 8.69 0.01
C LYS A 117 -28.45 8.58 -1.13
N ASP A 118 -28.61 9.40 -2.16
CA ASP A 118 -27.77 9.42 -3.39
C ASP A 118 -26.24 9.35 -3.15
N GLY A 119 -25.79 9.87 -2.01
CA GLY A 119 -24.37 9.85 -1.64
C GLY A 119 -23.82 8.49 -1.22
N GLU A 120 -24.67 7.51 -0.86
CA GLU A 120 -24.20 6.21 -0.35
C GLU A 120 -23.86 5.23 -1.46
N ASN A 121 -24.40 5.38 -2.67
CA ASN A 121 -24.12 4.53 -3.83
C ASN A 121 -22.99 5.04 -4.73
N ASP A 122 -22.40 6.20 -4.41
CA ASP A 122 -21.25 6.74 -5.13
C ASP A 122 -19.96 6.12 -4.63
N PHE A 123 -19.35 5.27 -5.46
CA PHE A 123 -18.09 4.61 -5.15
C PHE A 123 -16.95 5.60 -4.88
N ILE A 124 -16.91 6.73 -5.57
CA ILE A 124 -15.84 7.72 -5.39
C ILE A 124 -15.93 8.34 -3.99
N LYS A 125 -17.14 8.73 -3.56
CA LYS A 125 -17.37 9.24 -2.22
C LYS A 125 -17.11 8.17 -1.16
N TYR A 126 -17.56 6.93 -1.40
CA TYR A 126 -17.30 5.80 -0.52
C TYR A 126 -15.81 5.52 -0.38
N PHE A 127 -15.05 5.52 -1.49
CA PHE A 127 -13.61 5.35 -1.45
C PHE A 127 -12.91 6.48 -0.65
N ARG A 128 -13.40 7.71 -0.78
CA ARG A 128 -12.89 8.86 -0.02
C ARG A 128 -13.03 8.68 1.48
N LYS A 129 -14.14 8.17 1.98
CA LYS A 129 -14.37 7.89 3.41
C LYS A 129 -13.26 7.01 4.02
N HIS A 130 -12.63 6.13 3.25
CA HIS A 130 -11.56 5.26 3.76
C HIS A 130 -10.28 6.00 4.15
N TRP A 131 -9.92 7.10 3.50
CA TRP A 131 -8.76 7.86 3.95
C TRP A 131 -9.11 8.95 4.97
N GLU A 132 -10.36 9.30 5.10
CA GLU A 132 -10.87 10.23 6.11
C GLU A 132 -11.08 9.51 7.45
N ASN A 133 -11.17 8.18 7.43
CA ASN A 133 -11.37 7.38 8.64
C ASN A 133 -10.12 7.43 9.55
N GLU A 134 -10.30 7.99 10.74
CA GLU A 134 -9.23 8.17 11.73
C GLU A 134 -8.76 6.88 12.39
N LEU A 135 -9.54 5.79 12.29
CA LEU A 135 -9.13 4.46 12.76
C LEU A 135 -7.88 3.95 11.99
N TYR A 136 -7.64 4.46 10.79
CA TYR A 136 -6.44 4.14 10.04
C TYR A 136 -5.30 5.08 10.37
N SER A 137 -4.09 4.53 10.53
CA SER A 137 -2.88 5.33 10.70
C SER A 137 -2.64 6.23 9.48
N LYS A 138 -2.03 7.41 9.70
CA LYS A 138 -1.71 8.39 8.64
C LYS A 138 -1.07 7.76 7.37
N PRO A 139 -0.07 6.83 7.46
CA PRO A 139 0.50 6.20 6.26
C PRO A 139 -0.50 5.34 5.50
N VAL A 140 -1.44 4.66 6.18
CA VAL A 140 -2.47 3.85 5.55
C VAL A 140 -3.46 4.76 4.83
N ARG A 141 -3.92 5.83 5.47
CA ARG A 141 -4.77 6.86 4.86
C ARG A 141 -4.14 7.44 3.58
N CYS A 142 -2.85 7.81 3.62
CA CYS A 142 -2.12 8.26 2.43
C CYS A 142 -2.10 7.22 1.31
N THR A 143 -2.06 5.93 1.64
CA THR A 143 -2.07 4.86 0.63
C THR A 143 -3.45 4.74 -0.02
N TYR A 144 -4.54 4.83 0.74
CA TYR A 144 -5.90 4.87 0.20
C TYR A 144 -6.08 6.10 -0.71
N LYS A 145 -5.67 7.29 -0.24
CA LYS A 145 -5.72 8.54 -1.03
C LYS A 145 -4.99 8.40 -2.36
N THR A 146 -3.76 7.87 -2.34
CA THR A 146 -2.97 7.64 -3.56
C THR A 146 -3.67 6.67 -4.51
N SER A 147 -4.27 5.60 -3.98
CA SER A 147 -5.01 4.61 -4.79
C SER A 147 -6.24 5.23 -5.43
N CYS A 148 -7.03 6.00 -4.68
CA CYS A 148 -8.22 6.69 -5.19
C CYS A 148 -7.86 7.73 -6.25
N ASN A 149 -6.82 8.55 -6.02
CA ASN A 149 -6.36 9.53 -7.00
C ASN A 149 -5.90 8.88 -8.31
N ARG A 150 -5.25 7.70 -8.23
CA ARG A 150 -4.89 6.93 -9.43
C ARG A 150 -6.12 6.38 -10.15
N PHE A 151 -7.14 5.96 -9.42
CA PHE A 151 -8.39 5.50 -10.00
C PHE A 151 -9.15 6.65 -10.69
N LEU A 152 -9.24 7.82 -10.06
CA LEU A 152 -9.83 9.01 -10.67
C LEU A 152 -9.09 9.40 -11.95
N LYS A 153 -7.75 9.44 -11.90
CA LYS A 153 -6.96 9.75 -13.10
C LYS A 153 -7.11 8.72 -14.22
N PHE A 154 -7.28 7.45 -13.87
CA PHE A 154 -7.63 6.40 -14.83
C PHE A 154 -8.98 6.68 -15.50
N LEU A 155 -10.01 7.05 -14.73
CA LEU A 155 -11.32 7.39 -15.29
C LEU A 155 -11.23 8.61 -16.22
N GLU A 156 -10.48 9.66 -15.83
CA GLU A 156 -10.26 10.87 -16.64
C GLU A 156 -9.55 10.59 -17.96
N THR A 157 -8.51 9.75 -17.92
CA THR A 157 -7.64 9.50 -19.08
C THR A 157 -8.13 8.40 -20.00
N THR A 158 -9.16 7.65 -19.60
CA THR A 158 -9.70 6.55 -20.40
C THR A 158 -11.06 6.94 -20.99
N PRO A 159 -11.16 7.22 -22.32
CA PRO A 159 -12.39 7.76 -22.93
C PRO A 159 -13.65 6.96 -22.63
N ARG A 160 -13.54 5.62 -22.60
CA ARG A 160 -14.67 4.72 -22.30
C ARG A 160 -15.27 4.95 -20.91
N PHE A 161 -14.46 5.40 -19.92
CA PHE A 161 -14.86 5.55 -18.53
C PHE A 161 -14.94 7.00 -18.05
N GLN A 162 -14.62 7.96 -18.90
CA GLN A 162 -14.55 9.39 -18.55
C GLN A 162 -15.88 9.94 -18.00
N ARG A 163 -17.01 9.40 -18.45
CA ARG A 163 -18.35 9.76 -17.93
C ARG A 163 -18.56 9.48 -16.45
N TYR A 164 -17.70 8.65 -15.82
CA TYR A 164 -17.81 8.25 -14.41
C TYR A 164 -16.90 9.05 -13.47
N THR A 165 -16.22 10.07 -13.94
CA THR A 165 -15.29 10.89 -13.14
C THR A 165 -15.95 11.65 -12.00
N SER A 166 -17.18 12.13 -12.19
CA SER A 166 -17.93 12.89 -11.18
C SER A 166 -18.78 12.01 -10.28
N TYR A 167 -19.29 10.91 -10.81
CA TYR A 167 -20.17 9.99 -10.10
C TYR A 167 -20.06 8.58 -10.69
N LEU A 168 -19.83 7.60 -9.83
CA LEU A 168 -19.75 6.20 -10.24
C LEU A 168 -20.58 5.34 -9.29
N ARG A 169 -21.69 4.79 -9.78
CA ARG A 169 -22.45 3.79 -9.02
C ARG A 169 -21.62 2.54 -8.81
N MET A 170 -21.70 1.96 -7.61
CA MET A 170 -20.95 0.74 -7.25
C MET A 170 -21.27 -0.44 -8.17
N GLN A 171 -22.51 -0.57 -8.63
CA GLN A 171 -22.97 -1.63 -9.53
C GLN A 171 -22.37 -1.52 -10.94
N LEU A 172 -21.91 -0.33 -11.34
CA LEU A 172 -21.30 -0.08 -12.66
C LEU A 172 -19.81 -0.41 -12.71
N ILE A 173 -19.22 -0.82 -11.60
CA ILE A 173 -17.84 -1.29 -11.57
C ILE A 173 -17.82 -2.73 -12.08
N THR A 174 -17.43 -2.90 -13.34
CA THR A 174 -17.38 -4.20 -14.00
C THR A 174 -15.99 -4.82 -13.93
N PRO A 175 -15.85 -6.16 -14.08
CA PRO A 175 -14.54 -6.80 -14.18
C PRO A 175 -13.66 -6.22 -15.30
N GLU A 176 -14.26 -5.78 -16.41
CA GLU A 176 -13.55 -5.11 -17.52
C GLU A 176 -12.95 -3.77 -17.09
N MET A 177 -13.70 -2.96 -16.33
CA MET A 177 -13.19 -1.69 -15.76
C MET A 177 -12.03 -1.96 -14.81
N VAL A 178 -12.13 -2.99 -13.97
CA VAL A 178 -11.07 -3.38 -13.03
C VAL A 178 -9.82 -3.86 -13.78
N THR A 179 -9.97 -4.66 -14.82
CA THR A 179 -8.85 -5.11 -15.68
C THR A 179 -8.16 -3.92 -16.34
N ALA A 180 -8.93 -3.01 -16.97
CA ALA A 180 -8.38 -1.79 -17.57
C ALA A 180 -7.65 -0.92 -16.53
N PHE A 181 -8.18 -0.81 -15.32
CA PHE A 181 -7.52 -0.10 -14.23
C PHE A 181 -6.21 -0.78 -13.81
N THR A 182 -6.16 -2.12 -13.75
CA THR A 182 -4.90 -2.83 -13.44
C THR A 182 -3.83 -2.58 -14.50
N ASP A 183 -4.21 -2.55 -15.78
CA ASP A 183 -3.28 -2.28 -16.87
C ASP A 183 -2.80 -0.83 -16.87
N TYR A 184 -3.68 0.11 -16.54
CA TYR A 184 -3.29 1.50 -16.30
C TYR A 184 -2.27 1.59 -15.14
N LEU A 185 -2.52 0.91 -14.01
CA LEU A 185 -1.62 0.92 -12.86
C LEU A 185 -0.23 0.37 -13.20
N LYS A 186 -0.12 -0.67 -14.01
CA LYS A 186 1.16 -1.23 -14.48
C LYS A 186 1.96 -0.20 -15.30
N LYS A 187 1.28 0.66 -16.07
CA LYS A 187 1.93 1.71 -16.88
C LYS A 187 2.42 2.90 -16.04
N VAL A 188 1.61 3.34 -15.06
CA VAL A 188 1.90 4.59 -14.31
C VAL A 188 2.66 4.39 -12.99
N ALA A 189 2.67 3.20 -12.44
CA ALA A 189 3.27 2.92 -11.14
C ALA A 189 4.41 1.92 -11.24
N LYS A 190 5.61 2.37 -10.87
CA LYS A 190 6.81 1.53 -10.85
C LYS A 190 6.86 0.62 -9.62
N GLY A 191 7.45 -0.56 -9.75
CA GLY A 191 7.71 -1.52 -8.68
C GLY A 191 6.43 -1.97 -7.95
N GLU A 192 6.43 -2.00 -6.63
CA GLU A 192 5.29 -2.41 -5.80
C GLU A 192 4.10 -1.43 -5.83
N GLY A 193 4.25 -0.26 -6.45
CA GLY A 193 3.24 0.79 -6.43
C GLY A 193 1.92 0.40 -7.08
N ALA A 194 1.96 -0.35 -8.20
CA ALA A 194 0.78 -0.87 -8.88
C ALA A 194 0.02 -1.87 -8.00
N HIS A 195 0.74 -2.89 -7.50
CA HIS A 195 0.17 -3.90 -6.60
C HIS A 195 -0.47 -3.25 -5.36
N LYS A 196 0.20 -2.29 -4.73
CA LYS A 196 -0.28 -1.64 -3.51
C LYS A 196 -1.53 -0.80 -3.76
N SER A 197 -1.59 -0.07 -4.89
CA SER A 197 -2.78 0.69 -5.26
C SER A 197 -3.97 -0.22 -5.56
N TYR A 198 -3.75 -1.29 -6.32
CA TYR A 198 -4.79 -2.26 -6.60
C TYR A 198 -5.28 -2.97 -5.32
N TYR A 199 -4.36 -3.32 -4.41
CA TYR A 199 -4.73 -3.92 -3.13
C TYR A 199 -5.67 -3.02 -2.31
N MET A 200 -5.38 -1.71 -2.23
CA MET A 200 -6.26 -0.76 -1.53
C MET A 200 -7.62 -0.63 -2.22
N PHE A 201 -7.64 -0.51 -3.55
CA PHE A 201 -8.88 -0.49 -4.34
C PHE A 201 -9.72 -1.75 -4.09
N ARG A 202 -9.11 -2.93 -4.19
CA ARG A 202 -9.78 -4.21 -3.93
C ARG A 202 -10.32 -4.30 -2.49
N THR A 203 -9.61 -3.78 -1.50
CA THR A 203 -10.07 -3.76 -0.11
C THR A 203 -11.34 -2.92 0.02
N VAL A 204 -11.42 -1.76 -0.62
CA VAL A 204 -12.62 -0.91 -0.63
C VAL A 204 -13.81 -1.63 -1.27
N ILE A 205 -13.58 -2.32 -2.40
CA ILE A 205 -14.60 -3.15 -3.05
C ILE A 205 -15.11 -4.27 -2.13
N LEU A 206 -14.22 -4.91 -1.38
CA LEU A 206 -14.59 -5.98 -0.45
C LEU A 206 -15.43 -5.43 0.71
N HIS A 207 -15.07 -4.30 1.29
CA HIS A 207 -15.87 -3.64 2.32
C HIS A 207 -17.25 -3.24 1.78
N ALA A 208 -17.33 -2.66 0.59
CA ALA A 208 -18.61 -2.32 -0.04
C ALA A 208 -19.49 -3.56 -0.26
N LYS A 209 -18.89 -4.71 -0.55
CA LYS A 209 -19.62 -5.98 -0.66
C LYS A 209 -20.10 -6.48 0.71
N GLU A 210 -19.25 -6.43 1.75
CA GLU A 210 -19.59 -6.83 3.13
C GLU A 210 -20.71 -5.96 3.71
N GLU A 211 -20.72 -4.67 3.38
CA GLU A 211 -21.81 -3.73 3.74
C GLU A 211 -23.08 -3.89 2.88
N GLY A 212 -23.10 -4.84 1.93
CA GLY A 212 -24.25 -5.09 1.07
C GLY A 212 -24.48 -4.05 -0.04
N LEU A 213 -23.54 -3.11 -0.24
CA LEU A 213 -23.60 -2.08 -1.29
C LEU A 213 -23.32 -2.63 -2.68
N MET A 214 -22.67 -3.81 -2.75
CA MET A 214 -22.35 -4.53 -4.00
C MET A 214 -22.76 -5.99 -3.90
N LYS A 215 -23.54 -6.49 -4.87
CA LYS A 215 -23.98 -7.90 -4.92
C LYS A 215 -22.82 -8.82 -5.36
N LYS A 216 -21.98 -8.39 -6.33
CA LYS A 216 -20.87 -9.18 -6.92
C LYS A 216 -19.54 -8.49 -6.68
N ASN A 217 -18.48 -9.28 -6.57
CA ASN A 217 -17.11 -8.76 -6.48
C ASN A 217 -16.48 -8.68 -7.88
N PRO A 218 -16.32 -7.49 -8.46
CA PRO A 218 -15.73 -7.32 -9.80
C PRO A 218 -14.21 -7.61 -9.83
N CYS A 219 -13.56 -7.71 -8.68
CA CYS A 219 -12.14 -8.01 -8.56
C CYS A 219 -11.84 -9.52 -8.50
N LYS A 220 -12.87 -10.41 -8.61
CA LYS A 220 -12.66 -11.87 -8.53
C LYS A 220 -11.77 -12.34 -9.68
N GLY A 221 -10.70 -13.06 -9.35
CA GLY A 221 -9.76 -13.59 -10.35
C GLY A 221 -8.74 -12.59 -10.91
N ILE A 222 -8.89 -11.29 -10.64
CA ILE A 222 -7.95 -10.27 -11.12
C ILE A 222 -6.85 -10.05 -10.07
N VAL A 223 -5.59 -10.21 -10.47
CA VAL A 223 -4.42 -10.09 -9.60
C VAL A 223 -3.33 -9.27 -10.29
N ILE A 224 -2.71 -8.37 -9.55
CA ILE A 224 -1.42 -7.77 -9.95
C ILE A 224 -0.33 -8.50 -9.17
N HIS A 225 0.56 -9.19 -9.87
CA HIS A 225 1.73 -9.79 -9.25
C HIS A 225 2.71 -8.70 -8.82
N ARG A 226 3.40 -8.96 -7.70
CA ARG A 226 4.51 -8.09 -7.29
C ARG A 226 5.67 -8.34 -8.23
N ASP A 227 6.24 -7.27 -8.74
CA ASP A 227 7.50 -7.38 -9.46
C ASP A 227 8.63 -7.54 -8.45
N VAL A 228 9.08 -8.77 -8.31
CA VAL A 228 10.12 -9.16 -7.34
C VAL A 228 11.52 -8.70 -7.81
N ASN A 229 11.67 -8.44 -9.11
CA ASN A 229 12.98 -8.21 -9.72
C ASN A 229 13.41 -6.73 -9.77
N THR A 230 12.51 -5.79 -9.55
CA THR A 230 12.78 -4.36 -9.83
C THR A 230 13.46 -3.58 -8.71
N LEU A 231 13.70 -4.16 -7.54
CA LEU A 231 14.25 -3.39 -6.42
C LEU A 231 15.36 -4.12 -5.66
N LYS A 232 16.47 -4.38 -6.34
CA LYS A 232 17.74 -4.59 -5.61
C LYS A 232 18.09 -3.26 -4.93
N LYS A 233 17.82 -3.18 -3.64
CA LYS A 233 18.27 -2.02 -2.85
C LYS A 233 19.77 -2.11 -2.70
N GLU A 234 20.45 -1.03 -3.02
CA GLU A 234 21.88 -0.94 -2.85
C GLU A 234 22.24 -1.05 -1.37
N ILE A 235 23.36 -1.69 -1.10
CA ILE A 235 23.94 -1.86 0.22
C ILE A 235 25.38 -1.32 0.21
N LEU A 236 25.83 -0.94 1.39
CA LEU A 236 27.24 -0.58 1.63
C LEU A 236 28.00 -1.81 2.14
N THR A 237 29.13 -2.09 1.54
CA THR A 237 30.09 -3.06 2.08
C THR A 237 30.80 -2.50 3.31
N MET A 238 31.51 -3.35 4.05
CA MET A 238 32.27 -2.88 5.22
C MET A 238 33.37 -1.89 4.84
N GLU A 239 34.02 -2.09 3.69
CA GLU A 239 35.05 -1.19 3.14
C GLU A 239 34.44 0.16 2.77
N GLU A 240 33.23 0.17 2.15
CA GLU A 240 32.52 1.39 1.82
C GLU A 240 32.06 2.13 3.08
N ILE A 241 31.61 1.43 4.13
CA ILE A 241 31.26 2.04 5.41
C ILE A 241 32.48 2.67 6.09
N LYS A 242 33.63 2.00 6.06
CA LYS A 242 34.92 2.54 6.57
C LYS A 242 35.31 3.81 5.82
N ARG A 243 35.29 3.76 4.49
CA ARG A 243 35.60 4.91 3.62
C ARG A 243 34.64 6.06 3.90
N LEU A 244 33.34 5.78 4.01
CA LEU A 244 32.33 6.78 4.34
C LEU A 244 32.64 7.42 5.70
N ALA A 245 32.98 6.63 6.72
CA ALA A 245 33.27 7.14 8.06
C ALA A 245 34.48 8.10 8.08
N SER A 246 35.52 7.83 7.27
CA SER A 246 36.72 8.66 7.16
C SER A 246 36.57 9.87 6.24
N THR A 247 35.50 9.93 5.42
CA THR A 247 35.32 11.01 4.45
C THR A 247 34.71 12.23 5.11
N TYR A 248 35.33 13.39 4.92
CA TYR A 248 34.80 14.71 5.21
C TYR A 248 34.08 15.27 3.99
N TYR A 249 33.04 16.07 4.19
CA TYR A 249 32.40 16.84 3.14
C TYR A 249 31.97 18.21 3.66
N GLU A 250 31.93 19.18 2.78
CA GLU A 250 31.54 20.54 3.10
C GLU A 250 30.08 20.61 3.56
N GLY A 251 29.84 21.31 4.68
CA GLY A 251 28.52 21.37 5.33
C GLY A 251 28.13 20.08 6.06
N GLU A 252 29.13 19.33 6.53
CA GLU A 252 28.98 18.11 7.30
C GLU A 252 28.10 18.32 8.55
N ASP A 253 27.14 17.42 8.70
CA ASP A 253 26.30 17.29 9.91
C ASP A 253 26.80 16.09 10.72
N THR A 254 27.55 16.36 11.76
CA THR A 254 28.17 15.33 12.61
C THR A 254 27.13 14.43 13.27
N ALA A 255 26.00 14.98 13.71
CA ALA A 255 24.92 14.19 14.30
C ALA A 255 24.30 13.21 13.27
N LEU A 256 24.13 13.68 12.04
CA LEU A 256 23.65 12.87 10.94
C LEU A 256 24.63 11.74 10.59
N LYS A 257 25.94 12.05 10.49
CA LYS A 257 26.98 11.03 10.24
C LYS A 257 27.00 9.95 11.32
N ARG A 258 27.02 10.36 12.61
CA ARG A 258 26.98 9.46 13.76
C ARG A 258 25.75 8.56 13.71
N ALA A 259 24.56 9.13 13.49
CA ALA A 259 23.32 8.40 13.41
C ALA A 259 23.29 7.39 12.25
N PHE A 260 23.79 7.78 11.06
CA PHE A 260 23.82 6.88 9.92
C PHE A 260 24.77 5.70 10.14
N LEU A 261 25.97 5.94 10.63
CA LEU A 261 26.93 4.89 10.98
C LEU A 261 26.35 3.98 12.08
N PHE A 262 25.71 4.56 13.07
CA PHE A 262 25.04 3.80 14.12
C PHE A 262 23.96 2.88 13.52
N CYS A 263 23.16 3.35 12.57
CA CYS A 263 22.20 2.51 11.85
C CYS A 263 22.87 1.40 11.01
N CYS A 264 24.06 1.66 10.42
CA CYS A 264 24.82 0.65 9.68
C CYS A 264 25.33 -0.50 10.58
N PHE A 265 25.57 -0.24 11.86
CA PHE A 265 26.10 -1.23 12.80
C PHE A 265 25.06 -1.83 13.75
N THR A 266 23.88 -1.26 13.85
CA THR A 266 22.80 -1.74 14.72
C THR A 266 21.56 -2.21 13.96
N GLY A 267 21.44 -1.81 12.71
CA GLY A 267 20.27 -2.12 11.89
C GLY A 267 18.97 -1.43 12.32
N ILE A 268 19.00 -0.44 13.22
CA ILE A 268 17.78 0.29 13.62
C ILE A 268 17.23 1.15 12.47
N ARG A 269 15.97 1.53 12.56
CA ARG A 269 15.34 2.39 11.55
C ARG A 269 15.66 3.85 11.81
N TRP A 270 15.60 4.66 10.76
CA TRP A 270 15.73 6.12 10.86
C TRP A 270 14.83 6.75 11.94
N CYS A 271 13.54 6.41 11.94
CA CYS A 271 12.60 6.96 12.91
C CYS A 271 12.98 6.61 14.35
N ASP A 272 13.45 5.38 14.57
CA ASP A 272 13.89 4.93 15.89
C ASP A 272 15.19 5.66 16.28
N ALA A 273 16.19 5.76 15.38
CA ALA A 273 17.45 6.46 15.64
C ALA A 273 17.25 7.92 16.07
N VAL A 274 16.41 8.65 15.34
CA VAL A 274 16.12 10.07 15.64
C VAL A 274 15.35 10.26 16.94
N SER A 275 14.63 9.24 17.40
CA SER A 275 13.88 9.31 18.65
C SER A 275 14.66 8.88 19.89
N LEU A 276 15.82 8.21 19.74
CA LEU A 276 16.63 7.76 20.86
C LEU A 276 17.08 8.90 21.74
N THR A 277 16.92 8.69 23.03
CA THR A 277 17.41 9.58 24.11
C THR A 277 18.43 8.84 24.97
N TYR A 278 19.17 9.58 25.77
CA TYR A 278 20.11 8.98 26.71
C TYR A 278 19.43 8.09 27.76
N ALA A 279 18.15 8.30 28.06
CA ALA A 279 17.35 7.41 28.89
C ALA A 279 17.23 5.97 28.33
N ASN A 280 17.46 5.77 27.02
CA ASN A 280 17.47 4.46 26.41
C ASN A 280 18.77 3.68 26.61
N VAL A 281 19.84 4.35 27.10
CA VAL A 281 21.20 3.78 27.22
C VAL A 281 21.52 3.48 28.65
N ASP A 282 21.81 2.23 28.93
CA ASP A 282 22.45 1.79 30.17
C ASP A 282 23.97 1.71 29.91
N PHE A 283 24.71 2.74 30.35
CA PHE A 283 26.14 2.85 30.15
C PHE A 283 26.93 1.82 30.98
N SER A 284 26.42 1.45 32.18
CA SER A 284 27.05 0.47 33.05
C SER A 284 26.95 -0.93 32.49
N ALA A 285 25.74 -1.32 32.08
CA ALA A 285 25.51 -2.62 31.44
C ALA A 285 25.91 -2.61 29.94
N ARG A 286 26.20 -1.44 29.33
CA ARG A 286 26.47 -1.26 27.90
C ARG A 286 25.35 -1.79 27.04
N ILE A 287 24.10 -1.42 27.33
CA ILE A 287 22.92 -1.90 26.65
C ILE A 287 22.05 -0.71 26.23
N LEU A 288 21.56 -0.75 24.97
CA LEU A 288 20.51 0.13 24.46
C LEU A 288 19.17 -0.61 24.49
N ARG A 289 18.16 0.00 25.12
CA ARG A 289 16.78 -0.55 25.17
C ARG A 289 15.79 0.51 24.68
N PHE A 290 14.94 0.15 23.73
CA PHE A 290 13.89 1.03 23.24
C PHE A 290 12.74 0.25 22.59
N ASN A 291 11.58 0.89 22.48
CA ASN A 291 10.46 0.37 21.72
C ASN A 291 10.47 0.92 20.28
N GLN A 292 10.31 0.04 19.29
CA GLN A 292 10.25 0.47 17.89
C GLN A 292 8.95 1.20 17.60
N GLN A 293 8.98 2.48 17.19
CA GLN A 293 7.82 3.31 16.86
C GLN A 293 6.83 2.67 15.88
N LYS A 294 7.34 1.94 14.87
CA LYS A 294 6.50 1.30 13.86
C LYS A 294 5.64 0.16 14.39
N THR A 295 6.06 -0.51 15.45
CA THR A 295 5.45 -1.73 16.01
C THR A 295 4.91 -1.54 17.42
N GLU A 296 5.15 -0.40 18.03
CA GLU A 296 4.64 -0.01 19.34
C GLU A 296 3.10 -0.05 19.34
N GLY A 297 2.53 -0.64 20.39
CA GLY A 297 1.08 -0.86 20.52
C GLY A 297 0.48 -1.89 19.55
N ARG A 298 1.28 -2.48 18.64
CA ARG A 298 0.80 -3.44 17.62
C ARG A 298 1.44 -4.82 17.72
N SER A 299 2.47 -4.97 18.52
CA SER A 299 3.20 -6.22 18.68
C SER A 299 3.80 -6.30 20.06
N ALA A 300 3.63 -7.44 20.74
CA ALA A 300 4.31 -7.76 21.99
C ALA A 300 5.85 -7.76 21.86
N HIS A 301 6.38 -7.76 20.63
CA HIS A 301 7.81 -7.77 20.33
C HIS A 301 8.31 -6.39 19.81
N SER A 302 7.75 -5.28 20.29
CA SER A 302 8.23 -3.95 19.93
C SER A 302 9.53 -3.57 20.62
N GLY A 303 9.81 -4.15 21.78
CA GLY A 303 11.05 -3.94 22.55
C GLY A 303 12.27 -4.52 21.83
N VAL A 304 13.32 -3.70 21.72
CA VAL A 304 14.62 -4.09 21.15
C VAL A 304 15.69 -3.83 22.19
N THR A 305 16.59 -4.82 22.36
CA THR A 305 17.75 -4.72 23.23
C THR A 305 18.99 -4.94 22.40
N ILE A 306 19.92 -3.96 22.38
CA ILE A 306 21.15 -4.00 21.59
C ILE A 306 22.35 -3.86 22.56
N PRO A 307 23.29 -4.82 22.57
CA PRO A 307 24.54 -4.65 23.30
C PRO A 307 25.41 -3.60 22.60
N LEU A 308 26.02 -2.72 23.38
CA LEU A 308 26.82 -1.61 22.88
C LEU A 308 28.30 -1.94 22.98
N SER A 309 28.98 -2.07 21.85
CA SER A 309 30.44 -2.15 21.78
C SER A 309 31.06 -0.79 22.11
N PRO A 310 32.35 -0.73 22.48
CA PRO A 310 33.04 0.53 22.71
C PRO A 310 32.96 1.51 21.54
N ALA A 311 32.92 1.00 20.31
CA ALA A 311 32.79 1.84 19.12
C ALA A 311 31.36 2.39 18.94
N LEU A 312 30.33 1.63 19.31
CA LEU A 312 28.95 2.14 19.35
C LEU A 312 28.76 3.19 20.44
N LEU A 313 29.40 3.01 21.59
CA LEU A 313 29.41 4.01 22.66
C LEU A 313 30.06 5.32 22.21
N LYS A 314 31.18 5.25 21.43
CA LYS A 314 31.78 6.46 20.83
C LYS A 314 30.83 7.18 19.86
N LEU A 315 30.00 6.45 19.10
CA LEU A 315 28.98 7.04 18.26
C LEU A 315 27.84 7.66 19.04
N ILE A 316 27.48 7.11 20.20
CA ILE A 316 26.47 7.67 21.13
C ILE A 316 27.02 8.93 21.77
N GLY A 317 28.28 8.93 22.21
CA GLY A 317 28.94 10.02 22.94
C GLY A 317 28.82 9.82 24.46
N ASN A 318 29.28 10.81 25.20
CA ASN A 318 29.23 10.83 26.66
C ASN A 318 27.79 11.00 27.16
N PRO A 319 27.48 10.49 28.36
CA PRO A 319 26.18 10.74 28.98
C PRO A 319 25.86 12.22 29.05
N ALA A 320 24.65 12.62 28.64
CA ALA A 320 24.19 14.00 28.80
C ALA A 320 23.78 14.27 30.26
N GLN A 321 23.72 15.54 30.62
CA GLN A 321 23.24 15.96 31.95
C GLN A 321 21.78 15.54 32.17
N HIS A 322 20.96 15.62 31.10
CA HIS A 322 19.57 15.20 31.15
C HIS A 322 19.36 13.95 30.29
N THR A 323 18.83 12.90 30.90
CA THR A 323 18.56 11.62 30.21
C THR A 323 17.52 11.76 29.10
N SER A 324 16.68 12.79 29.11
CA SER A 324 15.69 13.11 28.06
C SER A 324 16.30 13.67 26.78
N GLU A 325 17.56 14.09 26.79
CA GLU A 325 18.24 14.62 25.63
C GLU A 325 18.40 13.55 24.55
N LYS A 326 18.30 13.98 23.29
CA LYS A 326 18.46 13.09 22.14
C LYS A 326 19.91 12.75 21.89
N ILE A 327 20.23 11.46 21.68
CA ILE A 327 21.58 10.97 21.34
C ILE A 327 22.08 11.61 20.03
N PHE A 328 21.19 11.67 19.04
CA PHE A 328 21.46 12.29 17.74
C PHE A 328 20.53 13.49 17.56
N ASN A 329 21.04 14.67 17.83
CA ASN A 329 20.28 15.91 17.69
C ASN A 329 20.21 16.33 16.21
N ILE A 330 19.33 15.64 15.44
CA ILE A 330 19.09 15.91 14.03
C ILE A 330 17.87 16.82 13.93
N THR A 331 18.10 18.09 13.62
CA THR A 331 17.06 19.13 13.56
C THR A 331 16.46 19.30 12.16
N CYS A 332 17.10 18.73 11.13
CA CYS A 332 16.65 18.89 9.76
C CYS A 332 15.52 17.91 9.37
N TYR A 333 14.71 18.30 8.38
CA TYR A 333 13.69 17.42 7.80
C TYR A 333 14.31 16.18 7.15
N ARG A 334 13.53 15.09 7.11
CA ARG A 334 13.98 13.82 6.51
C ARG A 334 14.48 13.97 5.07
N THR A 335 13.85 14.82 4.26
CA THR A 335 14.26 15.11 2.89
C THR A 335 15.65 15.72 2.83
N THR A 336 15.91 16.72 3.68
CA THR A 336 17.22 17.36 3.83
C THR A 336 18.28 16.37 4.31
N ALA A 337 17.93 15.52 5.29
CA ALA A 337 18.83 14.47 5.78
C ALA A 337 19.21 13.47 4.66
N ILE A 338 18.31 13.12 3.76
CA ILE A 338 18.59 12.27 2.58
C ILE A 338 19.53 12.99 1.61
N THR A 339 19.29 14.26 1.32
CA THR A 339 20.15 15.05 0.42
C THR A 339 21.56 15.20 0.98
N ARG A 340 21.71 15.47 2.28
CA ARG A 340 23.02 15.55 2.97
C ARG A 340 23.74 14.18 2.92
N LEU A 341 23.02 13.09 3.18
CA LEU A 341 23.56 11.74 3.08
C LEU A 341 24.07 11.45 1.66
N GLN A 342 23.33 11.82 0.62
CA GLN A 342 23.74 11.61 -0.77
C GLN A 342 25.00 12.43 -1.13
N LYS A 343 25.11 13.68 -0.65
CA LYS A 343 26.34 14.47 -0.81
C LYS A 343 27.53 13.78 -0.17
N TRP A 344 27.38 13.29 1.06
CA TRP A 344 28.43 12.58 1.76
C TRP A 344 28.85 11.28 1.05
N VAL A 345 27.89 10.48 0.60
CA VAL A 345 28.14 9.24 -0.16
C VAL A 345 28.91 9.54 -1.46
N LYS A 346 28.54 10.62 -2.17
CA LYS A 346 29.25 11.08 -3.38
C LYS A 346 30.67 11.53 -3.07
N ALA A 347 30.88 12.29 -1.99
CA ALA A 347 32.19 12.73 -1.54
C ALA A 347 33.11 11.54 -1.18
N ALA A 348 32.54 10.45 -0.66
CA ALA A 348 33.27 9.20 -0.40
C ALA A 348 33.58 8.38 -1.66
N GLY A 349 33.28 8.87 -2.86
CA GLY A 349 33.48 8.15 -4.12
C GLY A 349 32.66 6.86 -4.26
N ILE A 350 31.47 6.83 -3.61
CA ILE A 350 30.57 5.68 -3.67
C ILE A 350 29.48 5.97 -4.70
N ASN A 351 29.52 5.23 -5.82
CA ASN A 351 28.54 5.38 -6.90
C ASN A 351 27.32 4.48 -6.67
N LYS A 352 26.59 4.76 -5.56
CA LYS A 352 25.37 4.04 -5.16
C LYS A 352 24.32 5.02 -4.66
N THR A 353 23.03 4.73 -4.92
CA THR A 353 21.92 5.52 -4.38
C THR A 353 21.59 5.07 -2.96
N ILE A 354 22.30 5.60 -1.99
CA ILE A 354 22.16 5.23 -0.59
C ILE A 354 21.09 6.07 0.08
N THR A 355 20.20 5.40 0.79
CA THR A 355 19.17 5.99 1.65
C THR A 355 19.33 5.48 3.08
N TRP A 356 18.66 6.11 4.02
CA TRP A 356 18.65 5.66 5.42
C TRP A 356 18.26 4.19 5.60
N HIS A 357 17.39 3.69 4.72
CA HIS A 357 16.99 2.29 4.78
C HIS A 357 18.08 1.34 4.26
N CYS A 358 18.98 1.84 3.42
CA CYS A 358 20.15 1.07 2.96
C CYS A 358 21.11 0.74 4.12
N ALA A 359 21.26 1.62 5.12
CA ALA A 359 22.06 1.34 6.32
C ALA A 359 21.58 0.05 7.03
N ARG A 360 20.28 -0.07 7.23
CA ARG A 360 19.68 -1.27 7.84
C ARG A 360 19.83 -2.52 6.96
N HIS A 361 19.78 -2.36 5.63
CA HIS A 361 20.02 -3.47 4.70
C HIS A 361 21.48 -3.89 4.72
N SER A 362 22.39 -2.92 4.74
CA SER A 362 23.84 -3.16 4.86
C SER A 362 24.17 -3.91 6.15
N PHE A 363 23.60 -3.50 7.27
CA PHE A 363 23.73 -4.25 8.52
C PHE A 363 23.33 -5.73 8.35
N ALA A 364 22.13 -5.97 7.81
CA ALA A 364 21.63 -7.34 7.67
C ALA A 364 22.56 -8.19 6.79
N VAL A 365 22.98 -7.67 5.64
CA VAL A 365 23.83 -8.42 4.69
C VAL A 365 25.24 -8.60 5.23
N ASN A 366 25.85 -7.58 5.84
CA ASN A 366 27.21 -7.67 6.38
C ASN A 366 27.29 -8.64 7.58
N VAL A 367 26.28 -8.62 8.47
CA VAL A 367 26.24 -9.53 9.61
C VAL A 367 25.96 -10.98 9.18
N LEU A 368 25.09 -11.18 8.17
CA LEU A 368 24.90 -12.49 7.54
C LEU A 368 26.16 -12.98 6.84
N GLY A 369 26.85 -12.12 6.09
CA GLY A 369 28.12 -12.42 5.44
C GLY A 369 29.25 -12.76 6.42
N ALA A 370 29.16 -12.24 7.66
CA ALA A 370 30.05 -12.58 8.76
C ALA A 370 29.72 -13.90 9.47
N GLY A 371 28.69 -14.64 9.01
CA GLY A 371 28.35 -15.97 9.51
C GLY A 371 27.22 -16.03 10.53
N ALA A 372 26.57 -14.90 10.86
CA ALA A 372 25.43 -14.91 11.76
C ALA A 372 24.20 -15.58 11.11
N ASN A 373 23.42 -16.31 11.90
CA ASN A 373 22.23 -16.94 11.38
C ASN A 373 21.09 -15.92 11.16
N ILE A 374 20.14 -16.26 10.27
CA ILE A 374 19.06 -15.37 9.85
C ILE A 374 18.11 -15.01 11.01
N LYS A 375 17.94 -15.89 12.00
CA LYS A 375 17.07 -15.65 13.15
C LYS A 375 17.71 -14.62 14.08
N THR A 376 19.03 -14.72 14.32
CA THR A 376 19.81 -13.74 15.11
C THR A 376 19.74 -12.37 14.49
N VAL A 377 19.98 -12.26 13.16
CA VAL A 377 19.86 -10.97 12.46
C VAL A 377 18.44 -10.41 12.54
N ALA A 378 17.42 -11.25 12.35
CA ALA A 378 16.02 -10.84 12.47
C ALA A 378 15.67 -10.35 13.89
N SER A 379 16.19 -11.01 14.94
CA SER A 379 16.01 -10.61 16.34
C SER A 379 16.66 -9.25 16.61
N LEU A 380 17.93 -9.06 16.21
CA LEU A 380 18.65 -7.80 16.36
C LEU A 380 17.94 -6.64 15.64
N MET A 381 17.33 -6.92 14.49
CA MET A 381 16.54 -5.94 13.77
C MET A 381 15.13 -5.74 14.34
N GLY A 382 14.73 -6.48 15.38
CA GLY A 382 13.37 -6.42 15.94
C GLY A 382 12.29 -6.86 14.94
N HIS A 383 12.57 -7.91 14.16
CA HIS A 383 11.57 -8.56 13.33
C HIS A 383 10.88 -9.66 14.11
N SER A 384 9.54 -9.71 14.10
CA SER A 384 8.80 -10.87 14.64
C SER A 384 9.15 -12.14 13.84
N SER A 385 9.18 -13.29 14.51
CA SER A 385 9.53 -14.61 13.93
C SER A 385 8.75 -14.95 12.65
N ARG A 386 7.49 -14.49 12.53
CA ARG A 386 6.67 -14.63 11.31
C ARG A 386 7.18 -13.79 10.12
N LYS A 387 8.07 -12.80 10.33
CA LYS A 387 8.59 -11.88 9.31
C LYS A 387 10.04 -12.15 8.90
N CYS A 388 10.63 -13.28 9.25
CA CYS A 388 11.92 -13.73 8.70
C CYS A 388 11.91 -13.77 7.16
N ARG A 389 10.72 -13.75 6.54
CA ARG A 389 10.53 -13.58 5.10
C ARG A 389 11.22 -12.31 4.55
N GLY A 390 11.26 -11.21 5.33
CA GLY A 390 11.97 -9.98 4.94
C GLY A 390 13.49 -10.18 4.85
N VAL A 391 14.10 -10.87 5.81
CA VAL A 391 15.54 -11.18 5.79
C VAL A 391 15.87 -12.21 4.71
N ARG A 392 14.97 -13.16 4.44
CA ARG A 392 15.10 -14.12 3.34
C ARG A 392 15.11 -13.44 1.96
N VAL A 393 14.33 -12.36 1.77
CA VAL A 393 14.35 -11.53 0.54
C VAL A 393 15.70 -10.83 0.39
N TYR A 394 16.41 -10.47 1.48
CA TYR A 394 17.76 -9.93 1.37
C TYR A 394 18.74 -10.98 0.84
N LEU A 395 18.67 -12.21 1.29
CA LEU A 395 19.54 -13.29 0.81
C LEU A 395 19.30 -13.64 -0.66
N SER A 396 18.05 -13.67 -1.11
CA SER A 396 17.74 -13.94 -2.52
C SER A 396 18.26 -12.85 -3.47
N ASN A 397 18.39 -11.62 -2.98
CA ASN A 397 18.89 -10.49 -3.76
C ASN A 397 20.43 -10.37 -3.76
N TYR A 398 21.13 -11.12 -2.88
CA TYR A 398 22.59 -11.10 -2.75
C TYR A 398 23.14 -12.54 -2.69
N PRO A 399 23.19 -13.26 -3.83
CA PRO A 399 23.62 -14.65 -3.88
C PRO A 399 25.07 -14.84 -3.38
N HIS A 400 25.94 -13.83 -3.49
CA HIS A 400 27.29 -13.90 -2.95
C HIS A 400 27.35 -13.96 -1.43
N ALA A 401 26.42 -13.30 -0.72
CA ALA A 401 26.29 -13.44 0.74
C ALA A 401 25.81 -14.85 1.13
N HIS A 402 25.05 -15.51 0.27
CA HIS A 402 24.62 -16.89 0.44
C HIS A 402 25.79 -17.87 0.21
N LEU A 403 26.66 -17.61 -0.78
CA LEU A 403 27.85 -18.42 -1.04
C LEU A 403 28.89 -18.29 0.09
N ALA A 404 29.10 -17.10 0.65
CA ALA A 404 29.94 -16.90 1.81
C ALA A 404 29.44 -17.69 3.03
N LEU A 405 28.09 -17.77 3.22
CA LEU A 405 27.48 -18.61 4.25
C LEU A 405 27.71 -20.11 4.01
N LEU A 406 27.69 -20.58 2.78
CA LEU A 406 27.95 -21.99 2.45
C LEU A 406 29.43 -22.36 2.61
N HIS A 407 30.35 -21.42 2.37
CA HIS A 407 31.79 -21.67 2.55
C HIS A 407 32.28 -21.53 3.99
N THR A 408 31.58 -20.76 4.84
CA THR A 408 31.97 -20.62 6.26
C THR A 408 31.32 -21.68 7.17
N PHE A 409 30.24 -22.32 6.74
CA PHE A 409 29.63 -23.45 7.46
C PHE A 409 30.24 -24.79 7.01
N LYS A 410 31.51 -25.04 7.32
CA LYS A 410 31.93 -26.41 7.63
C LYS A 410 31.32 -26.73 8.98
N MET A 411 30.18 -27.42 8.95
CA MET A 411 29.61 -28.03 10.16
C MET A 411 30.73 -28.86 10.81
N PRO A 412 30.96 -28.74 12.10
CA PRO A 412 31.87 -29.66 12.77
C PRO A 412 31.31 -31.07 12.50
N LYS A 413 32.14 -31.90 11.88
CA LYS A 413 31.82 -33.33 11.72
C LYS A 413 31.57 -33.88 13.10
N CYS A 414 30.48 -34.61 13.29
CA CYS A 414 30.27 -35.34 14.51
C CYS A 414 31.47 -36.24 14.74
N GLN A 415 32.17 -36.05 15.84
CA GLN A 415 33.39 -36.83 16.15
C GLN A 415 33.11 -38.34 16.28
N LYS A 416 31.86 -38.75 16.53
CA LYS A 416 31.48 -40.16 16.67
C LYS A 416 31.04 -40.84 15.38
N CYS A 417 30.39 -40.16 14.46
CA CYS A 417 29.83 -40.81 13.23
C CYS A 417 30.53 -40.46 11.94
N GLN A 418 31.49 -39.49 11.93
CA GLN A 418 32.24 -39.01 10.74
C GLN A 418 31.34 -38.64 9.51
N GLY A 419 30.03 -38.66 9.66
CA GLY A 419 29.03 -38.39 8.66
C GLY A 419 28.53 -36.94 8.68
N GLY A 420 28.59 -36.27 7.58
CA GLY A 420 27.97 -34.96 7.41
C GLY A 420 26.46 -35.12 7.13
N VAL A 421 25.61 -34.87 8.11
CA VAL A 421 24.15 -34.83 7.91
C VAL A 421 23.78 -33.48 7.33
N MET A 422 23.42 -33.43 6.04
CA MET A 422 22.76 -32.28 5.47
C MET A 422 21.30 -32.22 5.92
N CYS A 423 20.98 -31.34 6.86
CA CYS A 423 19.60 -30.94 7.10
C CYS A 423 19.11 -30.12 5.91
N ARG A 424 18.46 -30.73 4.92
CA ARG A 424 17.70 -30.05 3.88
C ARG A 424 16.44 -29.43 4.51
N ASN A 425 16.29 -28.15 4.40
CA ASN A 425 15.06 -27.44 4.74
C ASN A 425 13.90 -28.02 3.92
N GLY A 426 12.86 -28.43 4.66
CA GLY A 426 11.67 -29.11 4.14
C GLY A 426 10.96 -28.33 3.04
N ASN A 427 10.92 -28.94 1.90
CA ASN A 427 9.85 -28.96 0.90
C ASN A 427 10.14 -30.10 -0.07
N GLU A 428 10.08 -31.32 0.40
CA GLU A 428 9.90 -32.48 -0.49
C GLU A 428 9.01 -33.53 0.19
N ARG A 429 8.15 -34.05 -0.63
CA ARG A 429 7.00 -34.94 -0.40
C ARG A 429 7.31 -36.13 0.52
N LYS A 430 6.29 -36.45 1.31
CA LYS A 430 6.14 -37.70 2.03
C LYS A 430 6.67 -38.91 1.25
N ASN A 431 7.58 -39.65 1.84
CA ASN A 431 8.00 -41.01 1.66
C ASN A 431 9.52 -41.14 1.47
N GLN A 432 10.28 -40.80 2.50
CA GLN A 432 11.56 -41.49 2.77
C GLN A 432 11.81 -41.41 4.26
N THR A 433 11.83 -42.59 4.90
CA THR A 433 12.18 -42.79 6.27
C THR A 433 13.61 -42.31 6.54
N VAL A 434 13.74 -41.24 7.28
CA VAL A 434 15.02 -40.75 7.81
C VAL A 434 15.40 -41.70 8.92
N GLN A 435 16.43 -42.50 8.75
CA GLN A 435 17.07 -43.24 9.87
C GLN A 435 17.74 -42.21 10.77
N GLU A 436 17.12 -41.94 11.90
CA GLU A 436 17.75 -41.16 12.98
C GLU A 436 18.89 -41.93 13.58
N CYS A 437 20.07 -41.34 13.67
CA CYS A 437 21.21 -41.94 14.38
C CYS A 437 20.87 -41.99 15.87
N LYS A 438 20.62 -43.17 16.40
CA LYS A 438 20.24 -43.41 17.80
C LYS A 438 21.29 -42.94 18.82
N GLU A 439 22.55 -42.71 18.39
CA GLU A 439 23.63 -42.26 19.27
C GLU A 439 23.71 -40.72 19.42
N CYS A 440 23.00 -39.96 18.58
CA CYS A 440 22.98 -38.50 18.65
C CYS A 440 21.76 -37.92 19.41
N THR A 441 20.84 -38.78 19.89
CA THR A 441 19.62 -38.36 20.61
C THR A 441 19.85 -38.01 22.06
N GLY A 442 21.08 -38.14 22.60
CA GLY A 442 21.47 -37.88 23.99
C GLY A 442 22.05 -36.48 24.26
N HIS A 443 22.08 -35.56 23.31
CA HIS A 443 22.56 -34.21 23.57
C HIS A 443 21.45 -33.31 24.14
N PRO A 444 21.79 -32.51 25.19
CA PRO A 444 20.79 -31.65 25.85
C PRO A 444 20.19 -30.67 24.87
N THR A 445 18.86 -30.63 24.91
CA THR A 445 18.02 -29.73 24.12
C THR A 445 18.52 -28.28 24.17
N ASN A 446 18.52 -27.63 23.03
CA ASN A 446 18.88 -26.26 22.67
C ASN A 446 18.53 -25.10 23.64
N LYS A 447 18.31 -25.34 24.93
CA LYS A 447 18.07 -24.28 25.91
C LYS A 447 19.36 -23.69 26.52
N SER A 448 20.48 -24.40 26.48
CA SER A 448 21.78 -23.90 26.99
C SER A 448 22.58 -23.08 25.97
N LEU A 449 22.26 -23.18 24.67
CA LEU A 449 22.95 -22.41 23.60
C LEU A 449 22.43 -20.98 23.42
N LEU A 450 21.33 -20.63 24.03
CA LEU A 450 20.78 -19.25 23.99
C LEU A 450 21.56 -18.26 24.89
N GLY A 451 22.39 -18.74 25.79
CA GLY A 451 23.28 -17.93 26.63
C GLY A 451 24.48 -17.36 25.84
N ASP A 452 24.99 -18.10 24.86
CA ASP A 452 26.25 -17.79 24.19
C ASP A 452 26.09 -17.07 22.86
N GLU A 453 24.91 -17.05 22.23
CA GLU A 453 24.68 -16.34 20.94
C GLU A 453 24.88 -14.82 21.05
N LYS A 454 24.72 -14.22 22.22
CA LYS A 454 25.03 -12.80 22.46
C LYS A 454 26.53 -12.50 22.45
N SER A 455 27.36 -13.51 22.74
CA SER A 455 28.83 -13.41 22.76
C SER A 455 29.42 -13.44 21.33
N ILE A 456 28.78 -14.09 20.40
CA ILE A 456 29.26 -14.24 18.99
C ILE A 456 29.15 -12.94 18.19
N VAL A 457 28.11 -12.13 18.44
CA VAL A 457 27.90 -10.88 17.69
C VAL A 457 28.89 -9.80 18.12
N ASN A 458 29.28 -9.76 19.38
CA ASN A 458 30.25 -8.80 19.91
C ASN A 458 31.67 -8.95 19.32
N PRO A 459 32.24 -10.13 19.16
CA PRO A 459 33.53 -10.32 18.49
C PRO A 459 33.48 -10.02 16.99
N ILE A 460 32.35 -10.31 16.33
CA ILE A 460 32.17 -10.00 14.91
C ILE A 460 32.10 -8.50 14.69
N LEU A 461 31.34 -7.77 15.51
CA LEU A 461 31.29 -6.30 15.46
C LEU A 461 32.63 -5.67 15.88
N ALA A 462 33.33 -6.23 16.85
CA ALA A 462 34.64 -5.74 17.29
C ALA A 462 35.73 -5.90 16.23
N ARG A 463 35.73 -6.97 15.40
CA ARG A 463 36.67 -7.16 14.30
C ARG A 463 36.51 -6.17 13.17
N TYR A 464 35.31 -5.63 12.98
CA TYR A 464 34.99 -4.78 11.82
C TYR A 464 34.82 -3.30 12.16
N LEU A 465 34.90 -2.92 13.43
CA LEU A 465 34.88 -1.52 13.84
C LEU A 465 36.34 -1.01 13.86
N PRO A 466 36.74 -0.08 12.98
CA PRO A 466 38.07 0.47 13.01
C PRO A 466 38.34 1.14 14.37
N SER A 467 39.54 0.95 14.91
CA SER A 467 40.10 1.90 15.85
C SER A 467 40.03 3.27 15.17
N CYS A 468 39.29 4.21 15.73
CA CYS A 468 39.14 5.56 15.19
C CYS A 468 40.52 6.13 14.86
N PRO A 469 40.77 6.71 13.66
CA PRO A 469 42.03 7.43 13.41
C PRO A 469 42.14 8.50 14.51
N LYS A 470 43.35 8.58 15.11
CA LYS A 470 43.75 9.66 16.01
C LYS A 470 43.61 10.96 15.23
N GLY A 471 42.62 11.79 15.52
CA GLY A 471 42.45 13.06 14.83
C GLY A 471 41.06 13.69 14.77
N VAL A 472 40.06 13.17 15.48
CA VAL A 472 38.84 13.91 15.67
C VAL A 472 38.92 14.55 17.08
N SER A 473 39.43 15.78 17.13
CA SER A 473 39.41 16.60 18.33
C SER A 473 37.97 16.81 18.79
N THR A 474 37.74 16.55 20.07
CA THR A 474 36.47 16.93 20.73
C THR A 474 36.39 18.43 20.86
N PRO A 475 35.21 19.06 20.94
CA PRO A 475 35.09 20.52 21.10
C PRO A 475 35.80 21.10 22.32
N ASP A 476 36.16 20.31 23.32
CA ASP A 476 36.86 20.70 24.53
C ASP A 476 38.36 20.96 24.37
N ASP A 477 38.99 20.41 23.30
CA ASP A 477 40.43 20.64 23.10
C ASP A 477 40.76 22.01 22.51
N ARG A 478 39.78 22.77 22.04
CA ARG A 478 39.96 24.14 21.51
C ARG A 478 39.88 25.24 22.57
N LEU A 479 39.41 24.93 23.78
CA LEU A 479 39.29 25.90 24.86
C LEU A 479 40.53 25.96 25.77
N LYS A 480 41.47 25.05 25.65
CA LYS A 480 42.70 25.03 26.45
C LYS A 480 43.94 25.62 25.76
N SER A 481 43.83 26.08 24.53
CA SER A 481 44.94 26.74 23.80
C SER A 481 44.78 28.25 23.65
N ALA A 482 43.86 28.89 24.43
CA ALA A 482 43.66 30.33 24.49
C ALA A 482 43.62 30.84 25.94
N GLN A 483 44.62 30.43 26.74
CA GLN A 483 45.05 31.08 27.96
C GLN A 483 46.57 31.19 27.95
#